data_243b86135388abc0fabfc704d69e45ce
#
_entry.id   243b86135388abc0fabfc704d69e45ce
#
_cell.length_a   1.000
_cell.length_b   1.000
_cell.length_c   1.000
_cell.angle_alpha   90.00
_cell.angle_beta   90.00
_cell.angle_gamma   90.00
#
_symmetry.space_group_name_H-M   'P 1'
#
loop_
_entity.id
_entity.type
_entity.pdbx_description
1 polymer ?
#
loop_
_entity_poly.entity_id
_entity_poly.type
_entity_poly.pdbx_seq_one_letter_code
_entity_poly.pdbx_strand_id
1 'polypeptide(L)'
;PFGMRDKIGYALGDFGCQMSFALITAYLADFYTQYIGLTEATWAIIIIFLKIWDAVNDPIMGGIMDSRRISAKSKYKPWIRIGSFGLIVSGALAFLPIPHASYAMRVIVCVVTYLAWDIFYTLVNVPYGTLNSAISADPNERTQLSTYRSIGAGAGGLVTLLLPFFVYENNTLIGERFVWIGLIMGAVAFVAYHFCCLLYTSPS
;
A
#
# COMPACT_ATOMS: atom_id res chain seq x y z
N PRO A 1 -8.37 -18.76 20.85
CA PRO A 1 -9.40 -17.86 21.34
C PRO A 1 -9.09 -16.43 20.92
N PHE A 2 -10.11 -15.73 20.39
CA PHE A 2 -10.04 -14.32 20.03
C PHE A 2 -9.56 -13.46 21.20
N GLY A 3 -8.64 -12.53 20.97
CA GLY A 3 -8.07 -11.74 22.04
C GLY A 3 -7.35 -10.46 21.60
N MET A 4 -6.65 -9.82 22.53
CA MET A 4 -5.92 -8.57 22.28
C MET A 4 -4.85 -8.73 21.19
N ARG A 5 -4.25 -9.89 21.04
CA ARG A 5 -3.27 -10.17 19.97
C ARG A 5 -3.87 -10.01 18.59
N ASP A 6 -5.10 -10.51 18.36
CA ASP A 6 -5.79 -10.41 17.07
C ASP A 6 -6.12 -8.95 16.77
N LYS A 7 -6.59 -8.20 17.77
CA LYS A 7 -6.93 -6.78 17.65
C LYS A 7 -5.71 -5.92 17.29
N ILE A 8 -4.61 -6.09 18.03
CA ILE A 8 -3.35 -5.36 17.75
C ILE A 8 -2.78 -5.77 16.40
N GLY A 9 -2.76 -7.07 16.10
CA GLY A 9 -2.30 -7.57 14.80
C GLY A 9 -3.09 -6.99 13.65
N TYR A 10 -4.41 -6.90 13.78
CA TYR A 10 -5.26 -6.33 12.76
C TYR A 10 -5.09 -4.79 12.63
N ALA A 11 -4.91 -4.07 13.73
CA ALA A 11 -4.57 -2.65 13.71
C ALA A 11 -3.24 -2.37 13.01
N LEU A 12 -2.22 -3.20 13.26
CA LEU A 12 -0.91 -3.10 12.59
C LEU A 12 -1.01 -3.35 11.08
N GLY A 13 -1.91 -4.23 10.65
CA GLY A 13 -2.18 -4.46 9.23
C GLY A 13 -2.66 -3.19 8.53
N ASP A 14 -3.60 -2.46 9.11
CA ASP A 14 -4.11 -1.22 8.51
C ASP A 14 -3.12 -0.05 8.63
N PHE A 15 -2.35 0.00 9.70
CA PHE A 15 -1.21 0.90 9.79
C PHE A 15 -0.23 0.67 8.63
N GLY A 16 0.10 -0.59 8.32
CA GLY A 16 0.92 -0.96 7.17
C GLY A 16 0.28 -0.55 5.83
N CYS A 17 -1.04 -0.73 5.67
CA CYS A 17 -1.77 -0.25 4.49
C CYS A 17 -1.60 1.26 4.33
N GLN A 18 -1.77 2.04 5.39
CA GLN A 18 -1.58 3.50 5.35
C GLN A 18 -0.14 3.88 5.00
N MET A 19 0.87 3.22 5.56
CA MET A 19 2.27 3.47 5.22
C MET A 19 2.56 3.21 3.73
N SER A 20 1.97 2.18 3.15
CA SER A 20 2.16 1.85 1.73
C SER A 20 1.41 2.81 0.80
N PHE A 21 0.25 3.30 1.22
CA PHE A 21 -0.69 4.04 0.40
C PHE A 21 -0.49 5.57 0.47
N ALA A 22 -0.10 6.08 1.63
CA ALA A 22 -0.12 7.52 1.91
C ALA A 22 0.79 8.33 0.99
N LEU A 23 2.01 7.88 0.73
CA LEU A 23 2.95 8.60 -0.11
C LEU A 23 2.47 8.66 -1.57
N ILE A 24 1.95 7.54 -2.09
CA ILE A 24 1.42 7.45 -3.44
C ILE A 24 0.20 8.37 -3.61
N THR A 25 -0.76 8.27 -2.72
CA THR A 25 -2.02 9.04 -2.85
C THR A 25 -1.85 10.52 -2.61
N ALA A 26 -0.96 10.91 -1.69
CA ALA A 26 -0.77 12.30 -1.35
C ALA A 26 0.19 13.04 -2.32
N TYR A 27 1.20 12.36 -2.87
CA TYR A 27 2.30 13.06 -3.53
C TYR A 27 2.67 12.58 -4.93
N LEU A 28 2.08 11.50 -5.44
CA LEU A 28 2.45 11.00 -6.77
C LEU A 28 2.16 12.04 -7.87
N ALA A 29 1.01 12.71 -7.78
CA ALA A 29 0.64 13.77 -8.72
C ALA A 29 1.66 14.92 -8.69
N ASP A 30 1.97 15.45 -7.50
CA ASP A 30 2.93 16.54 -7.34
C ASP A 30 4.33 16.14 -7.78
N PHE A 31 4.76 14.94 -7.47
CA PHE A 31 6.05 14.41 -7.90
C PHE A 31 6.16 14.38 -9.43
N TYR A 32 5.17 13.84 -10.13
CA TYR A 32 5.21 13.71 -11.58
C TYR A 32 4.96 15.03 -12.32
N THR A 33 4.14 15.92 -11.78
CA THR A 33 3.89 17.22 -12.42
C THR A 33 4.94 18.27 -12.07
N GLN A 34 5.31 18.40 -10.80
CA GLN A 34 6.21 19.48 -10.35
C GLN A 34 7.70 19.10 -10.49
N TYR A 35 8.08 17.86 -10.21
CA TYR A 35 9.47 17.43 -10.22
C TYR A 35 9.88 16.72 -11.53
N ILE A 36 9.11 15.74 -11.96
CA ILE A 36 9.39 15.01 -13.21
C ILE A 36 9.03 15.86 -14.44
N GLY A 37 8.06 16.77 -14.31
CA GLY A 37 7.70 17.72 -15.37
C GLY A 37 6.73 17.14 -16.41
N LEU A 38 5.82 16.24 -16.03
CA LEU A 38 4.69 15.89 -16.88
C LEU A 38 3.66 17.02 -16.89
N THR A 39 3.03 17.25 -18.05
CA THR A 39 1.93 18.22 -18.13
C THR A 39 0.71 17.71 -17.36
N GLU A 40 -0.08 18.64 -16.84
CA GLU A 40 -1.33 18.30 -16.13
C GLU A 40 -2.31 17.50 -17.04
N ALA A 41 -2.35 17.84 -18.33
CA ALA A 41 -3.16 17.12 -19.32
C ALA A 41 -2.71 15.64 -19.46
N THR A 42 -1.41 15.39 -19.53
CA THR A 42 -0.86 14.04 -19.58
C THR A 42 -1.16 13.30 -18.28
N TRP A 43 -0.99 13.96 -17.13
CA TRP A 43 -1.32 13.37 -15.83
C TRP A 43 -2.81 13.01 -15.73
N ALA A 44 -3.71 13.88 -16.18
CA ALA A 44 -5.15 13.61 -16.20
C ALA A 44 -5.51 12.36 -17.01
N ILE A 45 -4.88 12.15 -18.16
CA ILE A 45 -5.06 10.95 -18.99
C ILE A 45 -4.53 9.71 -18.25
N ILE A 46 -3.34 9.81 -17.67
CA ILE A 46 -2.74 8.71 -16.92
C ILE A 46 -3.63 8.30 -15.75
N ILE A 47 -4.12 9.25 -14.94
CA ILE A 47 -4.94 8.92 -13.78
C ILE A 47 -6.26 8.25 -14.16
N ILE A 48 -6.89 8.64 -15.26
CA ILE A 48 -8.10 7.98 -15.77
C ILE A 48 -7.79 6.52 -16.13
N PHE A 49 -6.69 6.29 -16.85
CA PHE A 49 -6.25 4.93 -17.21
C PHE A 49 -5.98 4.08 -15.96
N LEU A 50 -5.26 4.64 -14.99
CA LEU A 50 -4.92 3.96 -13.75
C LEU A 50 -6.18 3.62 -12.91
N LYS A 51 -7.18 4.50 -12.89
CA LYS A 51 -8.46 4.22 -12.20
C LYS A 51 -9.28 3.13 -12.86
N ILE A 52 -9.24 3.04 -14.19
CA ILE A 52 -9.84 1.91 -14.91
C ILE A 52 -9.10 0.61 -14.57
N TRP A 53 -7.77 0.67 -14.52
CA TRP A 53 -6.95 -0.47 -14.12
C TRP A 53 -7.28 -0.94 -12.71
N ASP A 54 -7.33 -0.04 -11.71
CA ASP A 54 -7.66 -0.37 -10.31
C ASP A 54 -8.98 -1.16 -10.25
N ALA A 55 -10.01 -0.69 -10.97
CA ALA A 55 -11.32 -1.34 -10.98
C ALA A 55 -11.31 -2.75 -11.59
N VAL A 56 -10.37 -3.05 -12.48
CA VAL A 56 -10.21 -4.37 -13.13
C VAL A 56 -9.27 -5.27 -12.35
N ASN A 57 -8.19 -4.72 -11.79
CA ASN A 57 -7.15 -5.46 -11.09
C ASN A 57 -7.68 -6.14 -9.82
N ASP A 58 -8.45 -5.45 -9.00
CA ASP A 58 -8.94 -5.98 -7.73
C ASP A 58 -9.77 -7.27 -7.86
N PRO A 59 -10.78 -7.37 -8.76
CA PRO A 59 -11.51 -8.62 -8.98
C PRO A 59 -10.63 -9.75 -9.54
N ILE A 60 -9.71 -9.43 -10.46
CA ILE A 60 -8.81 -10.42 -11.05
C ILE A 60 -7.90 -11.00 -9.97
N MET A 61 -7.27 -10.15 -9.18
CA MET A 61 -6.37 -10.58 -8.11
C MET A 61 -7.11 -11.34 -7.02
N GLY A 62 -8.34 -10.92 -6.67
CA GLY A 62 -9.22 -11.64 -5.76
C GLY A 62 -9.50 -13.07 -6.26
N GLY A 63 -9.87 -13.22 -7.53
CA GLY A 63 -10.09 -14.52 -8.17
C GLY A 63 -8.85 -15.41 -8.19
N ILE A 64 -7.67 -14.85 -8.46
CA ILE A 64 -6.39 -15.59 -8.42
C ILE A 64 -6.10 -16.08 -7.00
N MET A 65 -6.27 -15.23 -6.00
CA MET A 65 -6.03 -15.59 -4.59
C MET A 65 -7.02 -16.64 -4.08
N ASP A 66 -8.26 -16.60 -4.54
CA ASP A 66 -9.27 -17.59 -4.18
C ASP A 66 -9.02 -18.94 -4.82
N SER A 67 -8.52 -18.96 -6.05
CA SER A 67 -8.24 -20.19 -6.82
C SER A 67 -6.92 -20.87 -6.42
N ARG A 68 -5.97 -20.14 -5.82
CA ARG A 68 -4.62 -20.66 -5.53
C ARG A 68 -4.29 -20.61 -4.04
N ARG A 69 -3.97 -21.79 -3.50
CA ARG A 69 -3.48 -21.95 -2.13
C ARG A 69 -1.97 -22.12 -2.15
N ILE A 70 -1.23 -21.05 -1.79
CA ILE A 70 0.25 -21.10 -1.77
C ILE A 70 0.78 -21.93 -0.59
N SER A 71 0.06 -21.97 0.54
CA SER A 71 0.48 -22.71 1.73
C SER A 71 -0.67 -23.52 2.32
N ALA A 72 -0.35 -24.75 2.74
CA ALA A 72 -1.30 -25.61 3.45
C ALA A 72 -1.69 -25.05 4.84
N LYS A 73 -0.80 -24.26 5.45
CA LYS A 73 -0.98 -23.73 6.81
C LYS A 73 -1.80 -22.45 6.89
N SER A 74 -1.88 -21.65 5.81
CA SER A 74 -2.63 -20.41 5.79
C SER A 74 -2.91 -19.96 4.36
N LYS A 75 -4.16 -19.53 4.11
CA LYS A 75 -4.58 -19.01 2.80
C LYS A 75 -4.01 -17.59 2.55
N TYR A 76 -3.99 -16.74 3.56
CA TYR A 76 -3.77 -15.29 3.41
C TYR A 76 -2.33 -14.83 3.68
N LYS A 77 -1.66 -15.41 4.69
CA LYS A 77 -0.32 -14.99 5.11
C LYS A 77 0.73 -14.95 4.00
N PRO A 78 0.82 -15.95 3.09
CA PRO A 78 1.80 -15.91 2.01
C PRO A 78 1.61 -14.74 1.06
N TRP A 79 0.36 -14.43 0.71
CA TRP A 79 0.04 -13.30 -0.17
C TRP A 79 0.44 -11.96 0.44
N ILE A 80 0.12 -11.76 1.72
CA ILE A 80 0.51 -10.54 2.45
C ILE A 80 2.04 -10.40 2.50
N ARG A 81 2.78 -11.48 2.73
CA ARG A 81 4.25 -11.44 2.78
C ARG A 81 4.89 -11.12 1.43
N ILE A 82 4.45 -11.79 0.37
CA ILE A 82 4.95 -11.53 -0.98
C ILE A 82 4.59 -10.09 -1.41
N GLY A 83 3.35 -9.70 -1.20
CA GLY A 83 2.87 -8.37 -1.55
C GLY A 83 3.61 -7.27 -0.79
N SER A 84 3.80 -7.42 0.52
CA SER A 84 4.49 -6.42 1.35
C SER A 84 5.96 -6.24 0.96
N PHE A 85 6.66 -7.30 0.57
CA PHE A 85 8.01 -7.19 0.03
C PHE A 85 8.01 -6.45 -1.31
N GLY A 86 7.10 -6.81 -2.22
CA GLY A 86 6.95 -6.12 -3.51
C GLY A 86 6.60 -4.63 -3.37
N LEU A 87 5.85 -4.25 -2.33
CA LEU A 87 5.52 -2.86 -2.02
C LEU A 87 6.75 -2.01 -1.66
N ILE A 88 7.76 -2.57 -1.00
CA ILE A 88 9.00 -1.84 -0.71
C ILE A 88 9.66 -1.42 -2.02
N VAL A 89 9.83 -2.37 -2.93
CA VAL A 89 10.53 -2.14 -4.19
C VAL A 89 9.70 -1.25 -5.14
N SER A 90 8.43 -1.62 -5.38
CA SER A 90 7.57 -0.90 -6.32
C SER A 90 7.20 0.51 -5.82
N GLY A 91 6.99 0.68 -4.52
CA GLY A 91 6.73 2.00 -3.92
C GLY A 91 7.92 2.95 -4.05
N ALA A 92 9.15 2.47 -3.91
CA ALA A 92 10.34 3.25 -4.16
C ALA A 92 10.53 3.56 -5.66
N LEU A 93 10.31 2.57 -6.53
CA LEU A 93 10.42 2.74 -7.99
C LEU A 93 9.38 3.71 -8.56
N ALA A 94 8.21 3.85 -7.94
CA ALA A 94 7.20 4.82 -8.35
C ALA A 94 7.70 6.28 -8.25
N PHE A 95 8.70 6.54 -7.42
CA PHE A 95 9.32 7.86 -7.20
C PHE A 95 10.77 7.92 -7.72
N LEU A 96 11.08 7.27 -8.84
CA LEU A 96 12.40 7.38 -9.45
C LEU A 96 12.70 8.81 -9.91
N PRO A 97 13.83 9.40 -9.49
CA PRO A 97 14.19 10.76 -9.86
C PRO A 97 14.76 10.81 -11.29
N ILE A 98 13.90 10.85 -12.29
CA ILE A 98 14.26 10.85 -13.72
C ILE A 98 13.83 12.13 -14.48
N PRO A 99 14.03 13.35 -13.94
CA PRO A 99 13.56 14.56 -14.60
C PRO A 99 14.25 14.84 -15.94
N HIS A 100 15.43 14.27 -16.17
CA HIS A 100 16.22 14.44 -17.39
C HIS A 100 15.95 13.38 -18.46
N ALA A 101 15.11 12.37 -18.18
CA ALA A 101 14.73 11.37 -19.17
C ALA A 101 13.85 11.98 -20.27
N SER A 102 13.73 11.31 -21.43
CA SER A 102 12.80 11.73 -22.47
C SER A 102 11.36 11.74 -21.95
N TYR A 103 10.52 12.62 -22.49
CA TYR A 103 9.13 12.75 -22.05
C TYR A 103 8.36 11.41 -22.09
N ALA A 104 8.53 10.66 -23.20
CA ALA A 104 7.93 9.34 -23.33
C ALA A 104 8.41 8.36 -22.23
N MET A 105 9.70 8.38 -21.90
CA MET A 105 10.25 7.53 -20.84
C MET A 105 9.67 7.88 -19.47
N ARG A 106 9.48 9.16 -19.17
CA ARG A 106 8.83 9.60 -17.90
C ARG A 106 7.41 9.05 -17.80
N VAL A 107 6.63 9.12 -18.89
CA VAL A 107 5.27 8.58 -18.93
C VAL A 107 5.29 7.06 -18.74
N ILE A 108 6.14 6.34 -19.47
CA ILE A 108 6.24 4.87 -19.36
C ILE A 108 6.62 4.44 -17.95
N VAL A 109 7.63 5.07 -17.35
CA VAL A 109 8.06 4.75 -15.98
C VAL A 109 6.95 5.04 -14.98
N CYS A 110 6.23 6.15 -15.11
CA CYS A 110 5.09 6.48 -14.27
C CYS A 110 4.04 5.36 -14.29
N VAL A 111 3.60 4.99 -15.48
CA VAL A 111 2.54 3.97 -15.66
C VAL A 111 3.00 2.61 -15.17
N VAL A 112 4.18 2.15 -15.61
CA VAL A 112 4.68 0.80 -15.27
C VAL A 112 4.93 0.64 -13.78
N THR A 113 5.54 1.64 -13.14
CA THR A 113 5.84 1.56 -11.69
C THR A 113 4.58 1.65 -10.85
N TYR A 114 3.61 2.46 -11.25
CA TYR A 114 2.31 2.49 -10.56
C TYR A 114 1.56 1.16 -10.71
N LEU A 115 1.50 0.58 -11.90
CA LEU A 115 0.85 -0.71 -12.12
C LEU A 115 1.50 -1.80 -11.26
N ALA A 116 2.82 -1.82 -11.18
CA ALA A 116 3.54 -2.76 -10.31
C ALA A 116 3.20 -2.55 -8.82
N TRP A 117 3.19 -1.29 -8.38
CA TRP A 117 2.82 -0.95 -7.01
C TRP A 117 1.38 -1.37 -6.70
N ASP A 118 0.43 -1.09 -7.58
CA ASP A 118 -0.97 -1.42 -7.40
C ASP A 118 -1.21 -2.94 -7.31
N ILE A 119 -0.56 -3.72 -8.15
CA ILE A 119 -0.62 -5.19 -8.07
C ILE A 119 -0.15 -5.68 -6.70
N PHE A 120 0.99 -5.21 -6.20
CA PHE A 120 1.50 -5.60 -4.89
C PHE A 120 0.63 -5.09 -3.75
N TYR A 121 0.07 -3.88 -3.89
CA TYR A 121 -0.88 -3.34 -2.92
C TYR A 121 -2.14 -4.20 -2.82
N THR A 122 -2.70 -4.61 -3.95
CA THR A 122 -3.87 -5.50 -4.00
C THR A 122 -3.55 -6.87 -3.41
N LEU A 123 -2.35 -7.43 -3.66
CA LEU A 123 -1.88 -8.69 -3.04
C LEU A 123 -1.86 -8.65 -1.52
N VAL A 124 -1.71 -7.47 -0.93
CA VAL A 124 -1.77 -7.28 0.54
C VAL A 124 -3.16 -6.91 1.00
N ASN A 125 -3.77 -5.91 0.36
CA ASN A 125 -5.00 -5.29 0.83
C ASN A 125 -6.22 -6.23 0.74
N VAL A 126 -6.35 -7.01 -0.32
CA VAL A 126 -7.48 -7.95 -0.49
C VAL A 126 -7.45 -9.06 0.56
N PRO A 127 -6.36 -9.84 0.75
CA PRO A 127 -6.32 -10.85 1.79
C PRO A 127 -6.38 -10.26 3.20
N TYR A 128 -5.79 -9.07 3.41
CA TYR A 128 -5.90 -8.37 4.68
C TYR A 128 -7.36 -7.99 5.00
N GLY A 129 -8.10 -7.46 4.03
CA GLY A 129 -9.52 -7.13 4.20
C GLY A 129 -10.38 -8.33 4.57
N THR A 130 -10.06 -9.53 4.07
CA THR A 130 -10.79 -10.77 4.38
C THR A 130 -10.45 -11.35 5.76
N LEU A 131 -9.34 -10.93 6.40
CA LEU A 131 -8.94 -11.43 7.72
C LEU A 131 -9.99 -11.17 8.79
N ASN A 132 -10.76 -10.10 8.71
CA ASN A 132 -11.83 -9.79 9.67
C ASN A 132 -12.79 -10.99 9.83
N SER A 133 -13.25 -11.53 8.71
CA SER A 133 -14.14 -12.70 8.71
C SER A 133 -13.42 -14.02 8.97
N ALA A 134 -12.13 -14.08 8.71
CA ALA A 134 -11.33 -15.28 8.96
C ALA A 134 -10.88 -15.41 10.43
N ILE A 135 -10.73 -14.31 11.15
CA ILE A 135 -10.35 -14.30 12.56
C ILE A 135 -11.51 -14.68 13.46
N SER A 136 -12.72 -14.20 13.18
CA SER A 136 -13.92 -14.49 13.97
C SER A 136 -15.19 -14.54 13.14
N ALA A 137 -16.10 -15.42 13.52
CA ALA A 137 -17.46 -15.48 13.00
C ALA A 137 -18.44 -14.61 13.81
N ASP A 138 -18.08 -14.21 15.04
CA ASP A 138 -18.93 -13.40 15.93
C ASP A 138 -19.01 -11.94 15.43
N PRO A 139 -20.21 -11.39 15.19
CA PRO A 139 -20.39 -10.01 14.77
C PRO A 139 -19.80 -8.97 15.72
N ASN A 140 -19.85 -9.21 17.04
CA ASN A 140 -19.31 -8.29 18.04
C ASN A 140 -17.78 -8.25 18.00
N GLU A 141 -17.13 -9.41 17.83
CA GLU A 141 -15.68 -9.50 17.66
C GLU A 141 -15.21 -8.84 16.37
N ARG A 142 -15.96 -9.02 15.27
CA ARG A 142 -15.70 -8.31 14.00
C ARG A 142 -15.83 -6.80 14.13
N THR A 143 -16.79 -6.32 14.89
CA THR A 143 -16.94 -4.89 15.18
C THR A 143 -15.73 -4.35 15.95
N GLN A 144 -15.24 -5.11 16.94
CA GLN A 144 -14.04 -4.75 17.66
C GLN A 144 -12.80 -4.73 16.73
N LEU A 145 -12.63 -5.72 15.85
CA LEU A 145 -11.56 -5.72 14.85
C LEU A 145 -11.63 -4.48 13.95
N SER A 146 -12.82 -4.10 13.49
CA SER A 146 -13.02 -2.91 12.66
C SER A 146 -12.67 -1.61 13.42
N THR A 147 -12.94 -1.54 14.71
CA THR A 147 -12.54 -0.42 15.56
C THR A 147 -11.02 -0.33 15.68
N TYR A 148 -10.35 -1.43 15.95
CA TYR A 148 -8.88 -1.47 16.02
C TYR A 148 -8.23 -1.19 14.66
N ARG A 149 -8.85 -1.63 13.57
CA ARG A 149 -8.46 -1.25 12.21
C ARG A 149 -8.45 0.27 12.03
N SER A 150 -9.54 0.93 12.43
CA SER A 150 -9.64 2.41 12.36
C SER A 150 -8.59 3.11 13.20
N ILE A 151 -8.23 2.56 14.37
CA ILE A 151 -7.13 3.08 15.19
C ILE A 151 -5.79 2.94 14.45
N GLY A 152 -5.53 1.80 13.83
CA GLY A 152 -4.33 1.57 13.02
C GLY A 152 -4.23 2.54 11.83
N ALA A 153 -5.34 2.73 11.10
CA ALA A 153 -5.43 3.70 10.01
C ALA A 153 -5.18 5.13 10.49
N GLY A 154 -5.78 5.51 11.63
CA GLY A 154 -5.57 6.83 12.24
C GLY A 154 -4.13 7.08 12.63
N ALA A 155 -3.46 6.10 13.24
CA ALA A 155 -2.03 6.19 13.56
C ALA A 155 -1.16 6.38 12.31
N GLY A 156 -1.46 5.64 11.23
CA GLY A 156 -0.79 5.82 9.93
C GLY A 156 -1.06 7.20 9.32
N GLY A 157 -2.30 7.68 9.45
CA GLY A 157 -2.68 9.03 9.00
C GLY A 157 -1.90 10.15 9.70
N LEU A 158 -1.59 10.00 11.00
CA LEU A 158 -0.74 10.96 11.73
C LEU A 158 0.68 11.03 11.13
N VAL A 159 1.24 9.90 10.71
CA VAL A 159 2.55 9.90 10.03
C VAL A 159 2.48 10.67 8.72
N THR A 160 1.38 10.57 7.99
CA THR A 160 1.17 11.32 6.74
C THR A 160 1.21 12.83 6.95
N LEU A 161 0.75 13.33 8.10
CA LEU A 161 0.82 14.75 8.44
C LEU A 161 2.25 15.27 8.64
N LEU A 162 3.20 14.39 8.88
CA LEU A 162 4.62 14.75 9.01
C LEU A 162 5.35 14.79 7.66
N LEU A 163 4.81 14.17 6.61
CA LEU A 163 5.47 14.07 5.30
C LEU A 163 5.85 15.42 4.69
N PRO A 164 5.02 16.50 4.78
CA PRO A 164 5.40 17.79 4.23
C PRO A 164 6.74 18.33 4.73
N PHE A 165 7.09 18.04 5.99
CA PHE A 165 8.37 18.49 6.57
C PHE A 165 9.58 17.78 5.95
N PHE A 166 9.38 16.64 5.31
CA PHE A 166 10.46 15.87 4.69
C PHE A 166 10.51 16.06 3.17
N VAL A 167 9.37 16.32 2.52
CA VAL A 167 9.28 16.40 1.06
C VAL A 167 9.41 17.81 0.52
N TYR A 168 9.16 18.84 1.34
CA TYR A 168 9.30 20.24 0.96
C TYR A 168 10.45 20.93 1.69
N GLU A 169 11.12 21.85 0.99
CA GLU A 169 12.10 22.77 1.54
C GLU A 169 11.90 24.13 0.88
N ASN A 170 11.69 25.18 1.69
CA ASN A 170 11.39 26.53 1.19
C ASN A 170 10.24 26.57 0.17
N ASN A 171 9.16 25.83 0.43
CA ASN A 171 8.01 25.67 -0.46
C ASN A 171 8.33 24.99 -1.82
N THR A 172 9.50 24.37 -1.95
CA THR A 172 9.90 23.64 -3.15
C THR A 172 9.89 22.15 -2.87
N LEU A 173 9.32 21.35 -3.78
CA LEU A 173 9.29 19.89 -3.69
C LEU A 173 10.68 19.33 -3.96
N ILE A 174 11.22 18.54 -3.03
CA ILE A 174 12.52 17.87 -3.17
C ILE A 174 12.29 16.44 -3.64
N GLY A 175 12.18 16.26 -4.96
CA GLY A 175 11.83 14.97 -5.57
C GLY A 175 12.82 13.83 -5.27
N GLU A 176 14.09 14.13 -5.09
CA GLU A 176 15.13 13.14 -4.78
C GLU A 176 14.93 12.44 -3.44
N ARG A 177 14.23 13.08 -2.50
CA ARG A 177 13.93 12.50 -1.18
C ARG A 177 12.86 11.40 -1.23
N PHE A 178 12.00 11.39 -2.25
CA PHE A 178 10.86 10.48 -2.33
C PHE A 178 11.24 9.01 -2.41
N VAL A 179 12.30 8.66 -3.11
CA VAL A 179 12.80 7.28 -3.15
C VAL A 179 13.14 6.78 -1.75
N TRP A 180 13.87 7.60 -0.98
CA TRP A 180 14.28 7.23 0.37
C TRP A 180 13.10 7.16 1.33
N ILE A 181 12.18 8.12 1.25
CA ILE A 181 10.94 8.12 2.03
C ILE A 181 10.10 6.90 1.67
N GLY A 182 9.97 6.58 0.38
CA GLY A 182 9.27 5.40 -0.10
C GLY A 182 9.88 4.09 0.43
N LEU A 183 11.21 3.98 0.45
CA LEU A 183 11.90 2.83 1.03
C LEU A 183 11.66 2.70 2.54
N ILE A 184 11.76 3.80 3.28
CA ILE A 184 11.55 3.81 4.73
C ILE A 184 10.09 3.45 5.06
N MET A 185 9.12 4.08 4.40
CA MET A 185 7.71 3.79 4.62
C MET A 185 7.34 2.37 4.21
N GLY A 186 7.90 1.87 3.09
CA GLY A 186 7.74 0.49 2.66
C GLY A 186 8.32 -0.50 3.67
N ALA A 187 9.49 -0.23 4.25
CA ALA A 187 10.10 -1.06 5.28
C ALA A 187 9.26 -1.07 6.57
N VAL A 188 8.75 0.08 7.01
CA VAL A 188 7.84 0.18 8.15
C VAL A 188 6.55 -0.60 7.89
N ALA A 189 5.97 -0.48 6.71
CA ALA A 189 4.80 -1.24 6.31
C ALA A 189 5.06 -2.75 6.31
N PHE A 190 6.20 -3.18 5.78
CA PHE A 190 6.61 -4.59 5.77
C PHE A 190 6.69 -5.17 7.19
N VAL A 191 7.31 -4.44 8.12
CA VAL A 191 7.39 -4.85 9.54
C VAL A 191 5.98 -4.95 10.14
N ALA A 192 5.11 -3.95 9.90
CA ALA A 192 3.74 -3.95 10.40
C ALA A 192 2.92 -5.13 9.87
N TYR A 193 3.01 -5.44 8.57
CA TYR A 193 2.36 -6.61 7.98
C TYR A 193 2.92 -7.93 8.51
N HIS A 194 4.22 -7.99 8.75
CA HIS A 194 4.84 -9.18 9.33
C HIS A 194 4.29 -9.46 10.73
N PHE A 195 4.20 -8.44 11.59
CA PHE A 195 3.58 -8.56 12.90
C PHE A 195 2.09 -8.89 12.83
N CYS A 196 1.35 -8.30 11.88
CA CYS A 196 -0.04 -8.68 11.62
C CYS A 196 -0.14 -10.19 11.35
N CYS A 197 0.70 -10.73 10.47
CA CYS A 197 0.73 -12.15 10.14
C CYS A 197 1.16 -13.06 11.30
N LEU A 198 1.96 -12.56 12.24
CA LEU A 198 2.41 -13.33 13.41
C LEU A 198 1.35 -13.34 14.51
N LEU A 199 0.67 -12.22 14.72
CA LEU A 199 -0.20 -12.03 15.87
C LEU A 199 -1.59 -12.63 15.65
N TYR A 200 -2.16 -12.58 14.44
CA TYR A 200 -3.48 -13.14 14.25
C TYR A 200 -3.48 -14.67 14.30
N THR A 201 -4.45 -15.21 15.01
CA THR A 201 -4.67 -16.65 15.08
C THR A 201 -5.51 -17.10 13.88
N SER A 202 -4.94 -18.03 13.08
CA SER A 202 -5.74 -18.69 12.04
C SER A 202 -6.70 -19.65 12.74
N PRO A 203 -8.01 -19.61 12.47
CA PRO A 203 -8.89 -20.69 12.90
C PRO A 203 -8.39 -21.98 12.26
N SER A 204 -8.15 -22.95 13.10
CA SER A 204 -7.75 -24.31 12.73
C SER A 204 -8.87 -25.03 11.97
#